data_9622cef7466d17000a87af9becbfd146
#
_entry.id   9622cef7466d17000a87af9becbfd146
#
_cell.length_a   1.000
_cell.length_b   1.000
_cell.length_c   1.000
_cell.angle_alpha   90.00
_cell.angle_beta   90.00
_cell.angle_gamma   90.00
#
_symmetry.space_group_name_H-M   'P 1'
#
loop_
_entity.id
_entity.type
_entity.pdbx_description
1 polymer ?
#
loop_
_entity_poly.entity_id
_entity_poly.type
_entity_poly.pdbx_seq_one_letter_code
_entity_poly.pdbx_strand_id
1 'polypeptide(L)'
;MPSTLSNTPQCDSDTSFSFITKDYNRKITNDSFTYKKCNKSGLIFLSNIPSNLGDYYKEDYYQIPSKSKLIKTADKVEYQVGMIKNHIPNGKLLDVGPAFGVFAYKAKSLGFDVSTIEMSTLCCQYLSDEVGVKVFQGDKPESIIPTLGNFDVITFWHNIEHLLEPWKVLEEASKKINPGGIILIATPNPDSFAFRLLGRFWPHIDAPRHINLIPESLLTAKLKDLGFDLVMKTTNDKGGRSWNRFSWQRIISNQFSSKTMERVAFIIGWIVSIPMSIIENIDHNGSAYTAVYKKSK
;
A
#
# COMPACT_ATOMS: atom_id res chain seq x y z
N MET A 1 -22.88 -10.84 -15.87
CA MET A 1 -21.43 -10.70 -15.67
C MET A 1 -21.16 -9.22 -15.51
N PRO A 2 -20.44 -8.77 -14.47
CA PRO A 2 -20.09 -7.36 -14.38
C PRO A 2 -19.20 -6.99 -15.58
N SER A 3 -19.45 -5.80 -16.16
CA SER A 3 -18.61 -5.26 -17.23
C SER A 3 -17.18 -5.10 -16.71
N THR A 4 -16.21 -5.64 -17.39
CA THR A 4 -14.79 -5.47 -17.05
C THR A 4 -14.27 -4.19 -17.72
N LEU A 5 -13.52 -3.38 -16.98
CA LEU A 5 -12.74 -2.31 -17.59
C LEU A 5 -11.65 -2.98 -18.44
N SER A 6 -11.79 -2.88 -19.77
CA SER A 6 -10.79 -3.38 -20.70
C SER A 6 -9.66 -2.37 -20.83
N ASN A 7 -8.72 -2.36 -19.90
CA ASN A 7 -7.43 -1.75 -20.14
C ASN A 7 -6.42 -2.41 -19.22
N THR A 8 -5.41 -3.02 -19.80
CA THR A 8 -4.19 -3.42 -19.13
C THR A 8 -3.09 -2.39 -19.47
N PRO A 9 -3.13 -1.17 -18.90
CA PRO A 9 -2.20 -0.10 -19.26
C PRO A 9 -0.79 -0.32 -18.74
N GLN A 10 -0.49 -1.51 -18.19
CA GLN A 10 0.66 -1.67 -17.33
C GLN A 10 1.71 -2.66 -17.85
N CYS A 11 1.42 -3.35 -18.94
CA CYS A 11 2.36 -4.28 -19.56
C CYS A 11 2.28 -4.22 -21.08
N ASP A 12 3.30 -3.63 -21.70
CA ASP A 12 3.46 -3.56 -23.18
C ASP A 12 4.02 -4.86 -23.79
N SER A 13 4.08 -5.94 -23.02
CA SER A 13 4.64 -7.22 -23.43
C SER A 13 3.66 -8.37 -23.20
N ASP A 14 4.04 -9.56 -23.67
CA ASP A 14 3.29 -10.77 -23.44
C ASP A 14 3.01 -11.01 -21.95
N THR A 15 1.77 -11.39 -21.66
CA THR A 15 1.32 -11.75 -20.32
C THR A 15 1.02 -13.21 -20.22
N SER A 16 1.38 -13.84 -19.12
CA SER A 16 0.99 -15.19 -18.77
C SER A 16 -0.08 -15.20 -17.69
N PHE A 17 -0.89 -16.27 -17.67
CA PHE A 17 -1.75 -16.54 -16.53
C PHE A 17 -0.90 -16.74 -15.28
N SER A 18 -1.31 -16.12 -14.17
CA SER A 18 -0.62 -16.32 -12.89
C SER A 18 -1.46 -17.20 -11.96
N PHE A 19 -2.61 -16.72 -11.53
CA PHE A 19 -3.53 -17.49 -10.66
C PHE A 19 -4.94 -16.92 -10.66
N ILE A 20 -5.89 -17.72 -10.13
CA ILE A 20 -7.23 -17.26 -9.75
C ILE A 20 -7.32 -17.30 -8.23
N THR A 21 -7.86 -16.25 -7.63
CA THR A 21 -8.07 -16.12 -6.18
C THR A 21 -9.46 -15.58 -5.86
N LYS A 22 -9.79 -15.44 -4.57
CA LYS A 22 -11.04 -14.89 -4.06
C LYS A 22 -10.77 -13.81 -3.01
N ASP A 23 -11.80 -13.09 -2.60
CA ASP A 23 -11.72 -12.16 -1.47
C ASP A 23 -11.62 -12.91 -0.12
N TYR A 24 -10.44 -13.46 0.17
CA TYR A 24 -10.19 -14.19 1.41
C TYR A 24 -10.11 -13.28 2.64
N ASN A 25 -9.81 -12.00 2.47
CA ASN A 25 -9.61 -11.08 3.60
C ASN A 25 -10.91 -10.53 4.15
N ARG A 26 -11.79 -10.07 3.28
CA ARG A 26 -13.04 -9.40 3.67
C ARG A 26 -14.27 -10.26 3.46
N LYS A 27 -14.20 -11.22 2.53
CA LYS A 27 -15.31 -12.14 2.18
C LYS A 27 -16.59 -11.37 1.78
N ILE A 28 -16.42 -10.22 1.10
CA ILE A 28 -17.52 -9.37 0.63
C ILE A 28 -18.25 -10.06 -0.52
N THR A 29 -17.51 -10.84 -1.33
CA THR A 29 -18.04 -11.59 -2.47
C THR A 29 -17.47 -12.99 -2.54
N ASN A 30 -18.16 -13.87 -3.26
CA ASN A 30 -17.67 -15.20 -3.64
C ASN A 30 -17.06 -15.23 -5.04
N ASP A 31 -16.97 -14.09 -5.70
CA ASP A 31 -16.43 -13.99 -7.05
C ASP A 31 -14.96 -14.42 -7.10
N SER A 32 -14.56 -14.81 -8.31
CA SER A 32 -13.19 -15.21 -8.60
C SER A 32 -12.49 -14.11 -9.39
N PHE A 33 -11.25 -13.82 -9.01
CA PHE A 33 -10.42 -12.76 -9.57
C PHE A 33 -9.19 -13.37 -10.23
N THR A 34 -8.98 -13.03 -11.51
CA THR A 34 -7.87 -13.54 -12.31
C THR A 34 -6.72 -12.56 -12.31
N TYR A 35 -5.55 -13.03 -11.88
CA TYR A 35 -4.31 -12.28 -11.97
C TYR A 35 -3.45 -12.82 -13.12
N LYS A 36 -2.85 -11.90 -13.85
CA LYS A 36 -1.86 -12.17 -14.90
C LYS A 36 -0.50 -11.65 -14.48
N LYS A 37 0.55 -12.20 -15.07
CA LYS A 37 1.93 -11.74 -14.86
C LYS A 37 2.48 -11.22 -16.19
N CYS A 38 3.08 -10.05 -16.14
CA CYS A 38 3.87 -9.51 -17.25
C CYS A 38 5.21 -10.25 -17.32
N ASN A 39 5.50 -10.91 -18.43
CA ASN A 39 6.69 -11.76 -18.58
C ASN A 39 7.99 -10.94 -18.55
N LYS A 40 7.96 -9.68 -18.99
CA LYS A 40 9.13 -8.81 -19.05
C LYS A 40 9.41 -8.14 -17.70
N SER A 41 8.40 -7.60 -17.05
CA SER A 41 8.57 -6.78 -15.83
C SER A 41 8.34 -7.53 -14.54
N GLY A 42 7.72 -8.71 -14.59
CA GLY A 42 7.31 -9.46 -13.40
C GLY A 42 6.07 -8.90 -12.68
N LEU A 43 5.51 -7.76 -13.13
CA LEU A 43 4.29 -7.19 -12.57
C LEU A 43 3.17 -8.24 -12.59
N ILE A 44 2.55 -8.44 -11.43
CA ILE A 44 1.33 -9.24 -11.30
C ILE A 44 0.16 -8.28 -11.13
N PHE A 45 -0.88 -8.44 -11.95
CA PHE A 45 -1.99 -7.50 -11.95
C PHE A 45 -3.34 -8.18 -12.16
N LEU A 46 -4.38 -7.58 -11.60
CA LEU A 46 -5.76 -8.02 -11.75
C LEU A 46 -6.24 -7.76 -13.18
N SER A 47 -6.58 -8.82 -13.92
CA SER A 47 -6.98 -8.70 -15.32
C SER A 47 -8.48 -8.46 -15.53
N ASN A 48 -9.31 -8.80 -14.57
CA ASN A 48 -10.76 -8.62 -14.59
C ASN A 48 -11.20 -7.64 -13.49
N ILE A 49 -10.76 -6.39 -13.60
CA ILE A 49 -11.10 -5.34 -12.64
C ILE A 49 -12.62 -5.12 -12.65
N PRO A 50 -13.33 -5.27 -11.51
CA PRO A 50 -14.75 -5.01 -11.43
C PRO A 50 -15.06 -3.54 -11.75
N SER A 51 -16.11 -3.28 -12.55
CA SER A 51 -16.55 -1.91 -12.84
C SER A 51 -17.08 -1.17 -11.59
N ASN A 52 -17.52 -1.95 -10.59
CA ASN A 52 -17.98 -1.49 -9.28
C ASN A 52 -16.93 -1.65 -8.19
N LEU A 53 -15.64 -1.44 -8.50
CA LEU A 53 -14.54 -1.61 -7.55
C LEU A 53 -14.75 -0.82 -6.25
N GLY A 54 -15.41 0.35 -6.32
CA GLY A 54 -15.76 1.16 -5.16
C GLY A 54 -16.63 0.43 -4.12
N ASP A 55 -17.43 -0.56 -4.52
CA ASP A 55 -18.27 -1.33 -3.60
C ASP A 55 -17.45 -2.19 -2.62
N TYR A 56 -16.17 -2.43 -2.91
CA TYR A 56 -15.24 -3.15 -2.03
C TYR A 56 -14.61 -2.25 -0.96
N TYR A 57 -14.94 -0.94 -0.97
CA TYR A 57 -14.53 0.09 0.00
C TYR A 57 -15.76 0.70 0.70
N LYS A 58 -16.75 -0.13 1.08
CA LYS A 58 -17.99 0.32 1.75
C LYS A 58 -17.69 1.05 3.07
N GLU A 59 -18.71 1.74 3.60
CA GLU A 59 -18.59 2.61 4.78
C GLU A 59 -17.98 1.94 6.02
N ASP A 60 -18.16 0.62 6.19
CA ASP A 60 -17.56 -0.16 7.27
C ASP A 60 -16.09 -0.56 7.01
N TYR A 61 -15.56 -0.25 5.82
CA TYR A 61 -14.14 -0.47 5.50
C TYR A 61 -13.23 0.35 6.42
N TYR A 62 -13.60 1.60 6.68
CA TYR A 62 -12.87 2.49 7.56
C TYR A 62 -13.59 2.64 8.90
N GLN A 63 -13.00 2.08 9.96
CA GLN A 63 -13.46 2.32 11.33
C GLN A 63 -12.76 3.57 11.87
N ILE A 64 -13.42 4.71 11.77
CA ILE A 64 -12.89 6.00 12.23
C ILE A 64 -12.56 5.91 13.73
N PRO A 65 -11.31 6.14 14.15
CA PRO A 65 -10.94 6.07 15.54
C PRO A 65 -11.34 7.35 16.29
N SER A 66 -11.52 7.25 17.60
CA SER A 66 -11.53 8.46 18.44
C SER A 66 -10.17 9.16 18.38
N LYS A 67 -10.13 10.47 18.65
CA LYS A 67 -8.87 11.24 18.68
C LYS A 67 -7.83 10.66 19.62
N SER A 68 -8.24 10.19 20.80
CA SER A 68 -7.34 9.54 21.76
C SER A 68 -6.73 8.25 21.19
N LYS A 69 -7.50 7.48 20.44
CA LYS A 69 -7.02 6.26 19.76
C LYS A 69 -6.09 6.62 18.60
N LEU A 70 -6.38 7.69 17.85
CA LEU A 70 -5.50 8.21 16.79
C LEU A 70 -4.12 8.53 17.36
N ILE A 71 -4.05 9.37 18.42
CA ILE A 71 -2.80 9.78 19.05
C ILE A 71 -1.99 8.56 19.50
N LYS A 72 -2.60 7.65 20.24
CA LYS A 72 -1.95 6.42 20.72
C LYS A 72 -1.44 5.53 19.58
N THR A 73 -2.15 5.52 18.44
CA THR A 73 -1.75 4.74 17.27
C THR A 73 -0.64 5.44 16.50
N ALA A 74 -0.67 6.77 16.45
CA ALA A 74 0.34 7.58 15.79
C ALA A 74 1.76 7.40 16.38
N ASP A 75 1.86 7.16 17.69
CA ASP A 75 3.17 6.85 18.32
C ASP A 75 3.78 5.54 17.80
N LYS A 76 2.96 4.59 17.39
CA LYS A 76 3.45 3.31 16.83
C LYS A 76 4.05 3.46 15.42
N VAL A 77 3.67 4.51 14.69
CA VAL A 77 4.15 4.79 13.33
C VAL A 77 5.22 5.89 13.27
N GLU A 78 5.73 6.33 14.42
CA GLU A 78 6.81 7.34 14.49
C GLU A 78 8.04 6.91 13.66
N TYR A 79 8.36 5.61 13.61
CA TYR A 79 9.45 5.08 12.79
C TYR A 79 9.29 5.41 11.29
N GLN A 80 8.06 5.51 10.78
CA GLN A 80 7.77 5.88 9.39
C GLN A 80 8.22 7.32 9.11
N VAL A 81 7.93 8.24 10.03
CA VAL A 81 8.41 9.62 9.94
C VAL A 81 9.93 9.69 10.13
N GLY A 82 10.49 8.83 10.99
CA GLY A 82 11.94 8.68 11.16
C GLY A 82 12.66 8.33 9.86
N MET A 83 12.11 7.41 9.06
CA MET A 83 12.66 7.07 7.73
C MET A 83 12.75 8.30 6.82
N ILE A 84 11.75 9.16 6.84
CA ILE A 84 11.72 10.39 6.06
C ILE A 84 12.72 11.41 6.60
N LYS A 85 12.75 11.61 7.92
CA LYS A 85 13.61 12.62 8.58
C LYS A 85 15.10 12.36 8.40
N ASN A 86 15.50 11.12 8.14
CA ASN A 86 16.88 10.78 7.78
C ASN A 86 17.33 11.41 6.45
N HIS A 87 16.39 11.82 5.59
CA HIS A 87 16.66 12.42 4.29
C HIS A 87 16.18 13.88 4.22
N ILE A 88 15.00 14.16 4.77
CA ILE A 88 14.31 15.47 4.77
C ILE A 88 13.86 15.74 6.19
N PRO A 89 14.50 16.64 6.93
CA PRO A 89 14.21 16.87 8.36
C PRO A 89 12.85 17.53 8.61
N ASN A 90 12.37 18.36 7.68
CA ASN A 90 11.07 19.03 7.66
C ASN A 90 10.74 19.48 6.23
N GLY A 91 9.56 20.02 6.00
CA GLY A 91 9.15 20.54 4.70
C GLY A 91 7.69 20.20 4.36
N LYS A 92 7.33 20.40 3.10
CA LYS A 92 6.00 20.09 2.59
C LYS A 92 5.88 18.61 2.24
N LEU A 93 4.89 17.93 2.83
CA LEU A 93 4.64 16.52 2.64
C LEU A 93 3.25 16.29 2.05
N LEU A 94 3.17 15.51 0.98
CA LEU A 94 1.91 14.99 0.43
C LEU A 94 1.80 13.51 0.78
N ASP A 95 0.74 13.12 1.49
CA ASP A 95 0.40 11.72 1.77
C ASP A 95 -0.78 11.27 0.90
N VAL A 96 -0.57 10.29 0.04
CA VAL A 96 -1.57 9.80 -0.92
C VAL A 96 -2.24 8.55 -0.37
N GLY A 97 -3.56 8.62 -0.14
CA GLY A 97 -4.35 7.55 0.46
C GLY A 97 -4.11 7.35 1.95
N PRO A 98 -4.16 8.43 2.78
CA PRO A 98 -3.85 8.37 4.22
C PRO A 98 -4.89 7.62 5.05
N ALA A 99 -6.05 7.25 4.49
CA ALA A 99 -7.20 6.77 5.22
C ALA A 99 -7.59 7.78 6.34
N PHE A 100 -7.69 7.36 7.61
CA PHE A 100 -7.95 8.27 8.73
C PHE A 100 -6.69 8.96 9.29
N GLY A 101 -5.55 8.92 8.58
CA GLY A 101 -4.42 9.83 8.76
C GLY A 101 -3.52 9.58 9.96
N VAL A 102 -3.30 8.32 10.38
CA VAL A 102 -2.37 8.02 11.49
C VAL A 102 -0.96 8.54 11.22
N PHE A 103 -0.45 8.27 10.01
CA PHE A 103 0.86 8.76 9.58
C PHE A 103 0.86 10.28 9.39
N ALA A 104 -0.16 10.84 8.72
CA ALA A 104 -0.31 12.27 8.49
C ALA A 104 -0.32 13.07 9.80
N TYR A 105 -1.04 12.58 10.83
CA TYR A 105 -1.04 13.17 12.17
C TYR A 105 0.37 13.19 12.78
N LYS A 106 1.07 12.04 12.72
CA LYS A 106 2.43 11.95 13.30
C LYS A 106 3.43 12.82 12.55
N ALA A 107 3.38 12.84 11.22
CA ALA A 107 4.24 13.69 10.40
C ALA A 107 4.04 15.17 10.72
N LYS A 108 2.77 15.62 10.82
CA LYS A 108 2.44 16.99 11.23
C LYS A 108 2.96 17.31 12.63
N SER A 109 2.76 16.39 13.61
CA SER A 109 3.24 16.61 14.99
C SER A 109 4.77 16.71 15.10
N LEU A 110 5.48 16.17 14.11
CA LEU A 110 6.95 16.21 14.03
C LEU A 110 7.49 17.29 13.08
N GLY A 111 6.63 18.25 12.66
CA GLY A 111 7.03 19.49 11.99
C GLY A 111 6.92 19.52 10.47
N PHE A 112 6.25 18.54 9.84
CA PHE A 112 5.94 18.61 8.40
C PHE A 112 4.67 19.45 8.14
N ASP A 113 4.66 20.20 7.04
CA ASP A 113 3.46 20.82 6.47
C ASP A 113 2.76 19.76 5.60
N VAL A 114 1.73 19.10 6.16
CA VAL A 114 1.12 17.92 5.58
C VAL A 114 -0.13 18.28 4.80
N SER A 115 -0.17 17.82 3.54
CA SER A 115 -1.37 17.76 2.70
C SER A 115 -1.67 16.30 2.35
N THR A 116 -2.93 16.00 2.02
CA THR A 116 -3.37 14.63 1.72
C THR A 116 -4.28 14.58 0.50
N ILE A 117 -4.26 13.44 -0.22
CA ILE A 117 -5.26 13.07 -1.23
C ILE A 117 -5.99 11.83 -0.72
N GLU A 118 -7.32 11.91 -0.59
CA GLU A 118 -8.14 10.81 -0.06
C GLU A 118 -9.48 10.73 -0.80
N MET A 119 -9.96 9.52 -1.09
CA MET A 119 -11.22 9.32 -1.81
C MET A 119 -12.45 9.28 -0.89
N SER A 120 -12.30 8.73 0.30
CA SER A 120 -13.41 8.55 1.25
C SER A 120 -13.83 9.88 1.87
N THR A 121 -15.07 10.30 1.64
CA THR A 121 -15.64 11.53 2.24
C THR A 121 -15.53 11.49 3.78
N LEU A 122 -15.79 10.33 4.39
CA LEU A 122 -15.70 10.16 5.83
C LEU A 122 -14.26 10.35 6.34
N CYS A 123 -13.27 9.81 5.63
CA CYS A 123 -11.86 10.00 5.97
C CYS A 123 -11.43 11.45 5.72
N CYS A 124 -11.88 12.08 4.63
CA CYS A 124 -11.58 13.49 4.32
C CYS A 124 -12.06 14.42 5.44
N GLN A 125 -13.27 14.23 5.91
CA GLN A 125 -13.82 15.01 7.02
C GLN A 125 -12.98 14.81 8.30
N TYR A 126 -12.67 13.57 8.66
CA TYR A 126 -11.84 13.27 9.84
C TYR A 126 -10.42 13.86 9.73
N LEU A 127 -9.80 13.78 8.55
CA LEU A 127 -8.49 14.38 8.28
C LEU A 127 -8.50 15.89 8.47
N SER A 128 -9.54 16.57 8.01
CA SER A 128 -9.71 18.01 8.20
C SER A 128 -9.95 18.36 9.67
N ASP A 129 -10.91 17.72 10.32
CA ASP A 129 -11.43 18.13 11.61
C ASP A 129 -10.55 17.67 12.78
N GLU A 130 -10.07 16.42 12.75
CA GLU A 130 -9.36 15.80 13.87
C GLU A 130 -7.84 15.77 13.68
N VAL A 131 -7.36 15.53 12.45
CA VAL A 131 -5.93 15.57 12.13
C VAL A 131 -5.48 17.01 11.84
N GLY A 132 -6.39 17.80 11.24
CA GLY A 132 -6.17 19.21 10.94
C GLY A 132 -5.15 19.41 9.82
N VAL A 133 -5.18 18.58 8.79
CA VAL A 133 -4.34 18.68 7.59
C VAL A 133 -5.15 19.15 6.39
N LYS A 134 -4.48 19.66 5.36
CA LYS A 134 -5.12 20.02 4.11
C LYS A 134 -5.49 18.77 3.34
N VAL A 135 -6.74 18.67 2.89
CA VAL A 135 -7.28 17.49 2.20
C VAL A 135 -7.73 17.87 0.80
N PHE A 136 -7.31 17.06 -0.18
CA PHE A 136 -7.81 17.09 -1.55
C PHE A 136 -8.60 15.80 -1.78
N GLN A 137 -9.94 15.94 -1.88
CA GLN A 137 -10.80 14.77 -2.07
C GLN A 137 -10.80 14.30 -3.52
N GLY A 138 -10.57 13.01 -3.74
CA GLY A 138 -10.72 12.36 -5.05
C GLY A 138 -10.06 10.99 -5.11
N ASP A 139 -10.45 10.22 -6.11
CA ASP A 139 -10.04 8.85 -6.38
C ASP A 139 -9.00 8.72 -7.51
N LYS A 140 -8.64 9.86 -8.14
CA LYS A 140 -7.69 9.95 -9.26
C LYS A 140 -6.51 10.87 -8.92
N PRO A 141 -5.54 10.38 -8.13
CA PRO A 141 -4.38 11.19 -7.74
C PRO A 141 -3.62 11.79 -8.94
N GLU A 142 -3.56 11.07 -10.07
CA GLU A 142 -2.94 11.53 -11.32
C GLU A 142 -3.58 12.79 -11.90
N SER A 143 -4.83 13.09 -11.55
CA SER A 143 -5.53 14.31 -11.98
C SER A 143 -5.43 15.43 -10.94
N ILE A 144 -5.23 15.09 -9.67
CA ILE A 144 -5.17 16.05 -8.56
C ILE A 144 -3.74 16.60 -8.39
N ILE A 145 -2.73 15.73 -8.36
CA ILE A 145 -1.32 16.09 -8.14
C ILE A 145 -0.87 17.24 -9.05
N PRO A 146 -1.19 17.27 -10.37
CA PRO A 146 -0.78 18.36 -11.24
C PRO A 146 -1.30 19.74 -10.82
N THR A 147 -2.43 19.81 -10.12
CA THR A 147 -3.03 21.07 -9.66
C THR A 147 -2.40 21.62 -8.39
N LEU A 148 -1.55 20.82 -7.72
CA LEU A 148 -0.93 21.17 -6.45
C LEU A 148 0.41 21.89 -6.65
N GLY A 149 0.89 22.51 -5.58
CA GLY A 149 2.27 23.04 -5.51
C GLY A 149 3.30 21.92 -5.39
N ASN A 150 4.56 22.31 -5.23
CA ASN A 150 5.65 21.35 -5.06
C ASN A 150 5.78 20.89 -3.61
N PHE A 151 6.36 19.69 -3.44
CA PHE A 151 6.58 19.01 -2.18
C PHE A 151 8.04 18.59 -2.03
N ASP A 152 8.49 18.48 -0.77
CA ASP A 152 9.79 17.90 -0.42
C ASP A 152 9.69 16.39 -0.24
N VAL A 153 8.49 15.91 0.09
CA VAL A 153 8.17 14.50 0.33
C VAL A 153 6.81 14.15 -0.26
N ILE A 154 6.72 13.04 -0.99
CA ILE A 154 5.44 12.40 -1.34
C ILE A 154 5.47 10.96 -0.84
N THR A 155 4.39 10.52 -0.15
CA THR A 155 4.30 9.19 0.44
C THR A 155 3.13 8.40 -0.09
N PHE A 156 3.35 7.07 -0.27
CA PHE A 156 2.35 6.07 -0.63
C PHE A 156 2.47 4.91 0.35
N TRP A 157 1.73 4.97 1.47
CA TRP A 157 1.72 3.90 2.47
C TRP A 157 0.62 2.90 2.14
N HIS A 158 0.99 1.77 1.52
CA HIS A 158 0.03 0.73 1.10
C HIS A 158 -1.15 1.31 0.31
N ASN A 159 -0.82 2.11 -0.69
CA ASN A 159 -1.79 2.78 -1.55
C ASN A 159 -1.55 2.52 -3.03
N ILE A 160 -0.29 2.46 -3.48
CA ILE A 160 0.05 2.37 -4.91
C ILE A 160 -0.49 1.10 -5.57
N GLU A 161 -0.61 0.02 -4.81
CA GLU A 161 -1.18 -1.26 -5.25
C GLU A 161 -2.67 -1.20 -5.58
N HIS A 162 -3.37 -0.20 -5.08
CA HIS A 162 -4.80 0.03 -5.32
C HIS A 162 -5.08 0.91 -6.55
N LEU A 163 -4.08 1.62 -7.05
CA LEU A 163 -4.26 2.61 -8.11
C LEU A 163 -4.45 1.93 -9.48
N LEU A 164 -5.40 2.44 -10.25
CA LEU A 164 -5.62 2.00 -11.64
C LEU A 164 -4.46 2.38 -12.55
N GLU A 165 -3.89 3.57 -12.34
CA GLU A 165 -2.83 4.18 -13.15
C GLU A 165 -1.58 4.52 -12.32
N PRO A 166 -0.94 3.54 -11.62
CA PRO A 166 0.14 3.84 -10.68
C PRO A 166 1.34 4.53 -11.33
N TRP A 167 1.65 4.20 -12.58
CA TRP A 167 2.79 4.80 -13.29
C TRP A 167 2.53 6.25 -13.63
N LYS A 168 1.30 6.59 -14.01
CA LYS A 168 0.91 7.98 -14.28
C LYS A 168 0.90 8.81 -13.00
N VAL A 169 0.45 8.23 -11.88
CA VAL A 169 0.53 8.88 -10.57
C VAL A 169 1.99 9.17 -10.20
N LEU A 170 2.91 8.22 -10.39
CA LEU A 170 4.34 8.43 -10.12
C LEU A 170 4.97 9.46 -11.05
N GLU A 171 4.58 9.47 -12.33
CA GLU A 171 5.02 10.49 -13.28
C GLU A 171 4.60 11.91 -12.82
N GLU A 172 3.32 12.10 -12.46
CA GLU A 172 2.84 13.39 -11.97
C GLU A 172 3.48 13.76 -10.61
N ALA A 173 3.65 12.79 -9.71
CA ALA A 173 4.36 12.99 -8.45
C ALA A 173 5.82 13.44 -8.68
N SER A 174 6.49 12.83 -9.65
CA SER A 174 7.90 13.18 -9.99
C SER A 174 8.06 14.63 -10.41
N LYS A 175 7.09 15.20 -11.12
CA LYS A 175 7.07 16.60 -11.56
C LYS A 175 6.88 17.57 -10.40
N LYS A 176 6.26 17.10 -9.29
CA LYS A 176 5.92 17.92 -8.12
C LYS A 176 6.89 17.75 -6.94
N ILE A 177 7.86 16.86 -7.03
CA ILE A 177 8.96 16.77 -6.07
C ILE A 177 10.03 17.82 -6.36
N ASN A 178 10.41 18.58 -5.34
CA ASN A 178 11.54 19.52 -5.38
C ASN A 178 12.86 18.79 -5.67
N PRO A 179 13.85 19.43 -6.30
CA PRO A 179 15.19 18.85 -6.41
C PRO A 179 15.75 18.42 -5.04
N GLY A 180 16.25 17.19 -4.94
CA GLY A 180 16.72 16.61 -3.67
C GLY A 180 15.63 16.12 -2.73
N GLY A 181 14.34 16.30 -3.07
CA GLY A 181 13.20 15.74 -2.34
C GLY A 181 13.05 14.24 -2.55
N ILE A 182 12.11 13.60 -1.85
CA ILE A 182 11.96 12.14 -1.84
C ILE A 182 10.53 11.69 -2.16
N ILE A 183 10.44 10.49 -2.75
CA ILE A 183 9.22 9.68 -2.79
C ILE A 183 9.44 8.46 -1.90
N LEU A 184 8.51 8.18 -0.98
CA LEU A 184 8.51 6.99 -0.16
C LEU A 184 7.32 6.11 -0.54
N ILE A 185 7.57 4.83 -0.78
CA ILE A 185 6.54 3.85 -1.15
C ILE A 185 6.68 2.61 -0.28
N ALA A 186 5.57 2.22 0.36
CA ALA A 186 5.42 0.93 1.01
C ALA A 186 4.28 0.17 0.33
N THR A 187 4.51 -1.11 -0.04
CA THR A 187 3.53 -1.92 -0.78
C THR A 187 3.79 -3.41 -0.57
N PRO A 188 2.82 -4.31 -0.84
CA PRO A 188 3.03 -5.76 -0.78
C PRO A 188 4.17 -6.22 -1.69
N ASN A 189 4.94 -7.19 -1.20
CA ASN A 189 6.10 -7.74 -1.89
C ASN A 189 5.76 -9.06 -2.60
N PRO A 190 5.58 -9.07 -3.94
CA PRO A 190 5.32 -10.31 -4.68
C PRO A 190 6.54 -11.26 -4.73
N ASP A 191 7.72 -10.81 -4.30
CA ASP A 191 8.92 -11.65 -4.20
C ASP A 191 9.12 -12.21 -2.79
N SER A 192 8.15 -12.02 -1.87
CA SER A 192 8.22 -12.47 -0.48
C SER A 192 8.24 -13.98 -0.35
N PHE A 193 8.84 -14.47 0.74
CA PHE A 193 8.80 -15.88 1.11
C PHE A 193 7.35 -16.38 1.27
N ALA A 194 6.51 -15.62 1.96
CA ALA A 194 5.11 -15.98 2.19
C ALA A 194 4.32 -16.09 0.87
N PHE A 195 4.51 -15.18 -0.09
CA PHE A 195 3.85 -15.30 -1.38
C PHE A 195 4.33 -16.50 -2.18
N ARG A 196 5.63 -16.77 -2.21
CA ARG A 196 6.17 -17.97 -2.90
C ARG A 196 5.63 -19.27 -2.33
N LEU A 197 5.36 -19.33 -1.02
CA LEU A 197 4.85 -20.53 -0.36
C LEU A 197 3.32 -20.65 -0.46
N LEU A 198 2.59 -19.57 -0.24
CA LEU A 198 1.12 -19.57 -0.15
C LEU A 198 0.44 -19.36 -1.50
N GLY A 199 1.16 -18.79 -2.48
CA GLY A 199 0.64 -18.51 -3.83
C GLY A 199 -0.67 -17.73 -3.78
N ARG A 200 -1.69 -18.23 -4.47
CA ARG A 200 -3.02 -17.61 -4.56
C ARG A 200 -3.76 -17.42 -3.23
N PHE A 201 -3.31 -18.04 -2.17
CA PHE A 201 -3.92 -17.93 -0.82
C PHE A 201 -3.23 -16.88 0.04
N TRP A 202 -2.17 -16.25 -0.46
CA TRP A 202 -1.47 -15.20 0.27
C TRP A 202 -2.41 -14.02 0.58
N PRO A 203 -2.61 -13.64 1.86
CA PRO A 203 -3.62 -12.66 2.23
C PRO A 203 -3.41 -11.27 1.65
N HIS A 204 -2.15 -10.92 1.33
CA HIS A 204 -1.84 -9.61 0.78
C HIS A 204 -2.08 -9.48 -0.73
N ILE A 205 -2.65 -10.50 -1.39
CA ILE A 205 -3.27 -10.32 -2.70
C ILE A 205 -4.51 -9.43 -2.57
N ASP A 206 -5.22 -9.55 -1.46
CA ASP A 206 -6.38 -8.72 -1.08
C ASP A 206 -7.34 -8.39 -2.23
N ALA A 207 -7.66 -9.44 -3.03
CA ALA A 207 -8.49 -9.30 -4.23
C ALA A 207 -9.92 -8.85 -3.89
N PRO A 208 -10.53 -7.95 -4.68
CA PRO A 208 -9.97 -7.29 -5.87
C PRO A 208 -9.31 -5.93 -5.59
N ARG A 209 -9.12 -5.53 -4.33
CA ARG A 209 -8.64 -4.21 -3.93
C ARG A 209 -7.20 -3.93 -4.37
N HIS A 210 -6.30 -4.93 -4.25
CA HIS A 210 -4.96 -4.82 -4.79
C HIS A 210 -4.97 -5.15 -6.27
N ILE A 211 -4.92 -4.13 -7.11
CA ILE A 211 -4.92 -4.27 -8.56
C ILE A 211 -3.54 -4.67 -9.04
N ASN A 212 -2.50 -4.21 -8.35
CA ASN A 212 -1.10 -4.36 -8.74
C ASN A 212 -0.28 -4.98 -7.62
N LEU A 213 0.45 -6.05 -7.90
CA LEU A 213 1.52 -6.53 -7.03
C LEU A 213 2.84 -6.18 -7.75
N ILE A 214 3.49 -5.13 -7.28
CA ILE A 214 4.61 -4.49 -7.98
C ILE A 214 5.93 -5.04 -7.41
N PRO A 215 6.78 -5.73 -8.22
CA PRO A 215 8.12 -6.08 -7.78
C PRO A 215 8.96 -4.83 -7.49
N GLU A 216 9.78 -4.86 -6.44
CA GLU A 216 10.63 -3.73 -6.05
C GLU A 216 11.57 -3.32 -7.19
N SER A 217 12.11 -4.28 -7.92
CA SER A 217 12.99 -4.03 -9.06
C SER A 217 12.31 -3.23 -10.18
N LEU A 218 11.03 -3.53 -10.46
CA LEU A 218 10.25 -2.79 -11.45
C LEU A 218 9.99 -1.36 -10.97
N LEU A 219 9.60 -1.19 -9.70
CA LEU A 219 9.35 0.13 -9.13
C LEU A 219 10.61 0.99 -9.16
N THR A 220 11.75 0.41 -8.77
CA THR A 220 13.06 1.07 -8.80
C THR A 220 13.44 1.47 -10.22
N ALA A 221 13.26 0.60 -11.23
CA ALA A 221 13.54 0.93 -12.61
C ALA A 221 12.67 2.11 -13.11
N LYS A 222 11.35 2.07 -12.82
CA LYS A 222 10.42 3.14 -13.22
C LYS A 222 10.77 4.48 -12.56
N LEU A 223 11.12 4.52 -11.29
CA LEU A 223 11.51 5.76 -10.62
C LEU A 223 12.88 6.25 -11.05
N LYS A 224 13.81 5.36 -11.43
CA LYS A 224 15.08 5.74 -12.02
C LYS A 224 14.90 6.44 -13.37
N ASP A 225 13.99 5.95 -14.22
CA ASP A 225 13.63 6.59 -15.49
C ASP A 225 13.02 8.00 -15.26
N LEU A 226 12.41 8.25 -14.09
CA LEU A 226 11.88 9.56 -13.70
C LEU A 226 12.90 10.45 -12.96
N GLY A 227 14.18 10.04 -12.87
CA GLY A 227 15.27 10.81 -12.28
C GLY A 227 15.40 10.65 -10.77
N PHE A 228 15.00 9.50 -10.21
CA PHE A 228 15.16 9.19 -8.79
C PHE A 228 16.12 8.03 -8.56
N ASP A 229 16.96 8.16 -7.54
CA ASP A 229 17.82 7.09 -7.06
C ASP A 229 17.24 6.45 -5.80
N LEU A 230 17.30 5.11 -5.74
CA LEU A 230 16.96 4.35 -4.53
C LEU A 230 18.01 4.64 -3.45
N VAL A 231 17.58 5.22 -2.33
CA VAL A 231 18.48 5.59 -1.21
C VAL A 231 18.26 4.74 0.05
N MET A 232 17.11 4.09 0.16
CA MET A 232 16.80 3.14 1.24
C MET A 232 15.77 2.14 0.77
N LYS A 233 15.94 0.88 1.16
CA LYS A 233 14.88 -0.12 1.10
C LYS A 233 14.95 -1.07 2.29
N THR A 234 13.81 -1.61 2.68
CA THR A 234 13.72 -2.62 3.73
C THR A 234 12.44 -3.43 3.59
N THR A 235 12.49 -4.70 3.97
CA THR A 235 11.31 -5.54 4.20
C THR A 235 11.11 -5.82 5.69
N ASN A 236 11.93 -5.18 6.55
CA ASN A 236 12.07 -5.50 7.97
C ASN A 236 11.69 -4.36 8.92
N ASP A 237 11.03 -3.32 8.42
CA ASP A 237 10.48 -2.30 9.31
C ASP A 237 9.35 -2.87 10.21
N LYS A 238 8.90 -2.08 11.18
CA LYS A 238 7.83 -2.51 12.11
C LYS A 238 6.53 -2.87 11.39
N GLY A 239 6.21 -2.17 10.30
CA GLY A 239 5.06 -2.46 9.45
C GLY A 239 5.24 -3.80 8.73
N GLY A 240 6.34 -3.99 8.01
CA GLY A 240 6.68 -5.21 7.29
C GLY A 240 6.62 -6.46 8.18
N ARG A 241 7.19 -6.38 9.40
CA ARG A 241 7.10 -7.49 10.38
C ARG A 241 5.66 -7.77 10.83
N SER A 242 4.83 -6.74 10.93
CA SER A 242 3.40 -6.91 11.23
C SER A 242 2.67 -7.60 10.08
N TRP A 243 3.01 -7.26 8.83
CA TRP A 243 2.46 -7.88 7.63
C TRP A 243 2.88 -9.35 7.49
N ASN A 244 4.15 -9.68 7.80
CA ASN A 244 4.62 -11.06 7.86
C ASN A 244 3.75 -11.88 8.80
N ARG A 245 3.59 -11.42 10.04
CA ARG A 245 2.76 -12.09 11.04
C ARG A 245 1.31 -12.25 10.57
N PHE A 246 0.72 -11.19 10.02
CA PHE A 246 -0.65 -11.21 9.51
C PHE A 246 -0.86 -12.27 8.44
N SER A 247 0.12 -12.52 7.57
CA SER A 247 0.06 -13.58 6.56
C SER A 247 -0.30 -14.93 7.19
N TRP A 248 0.43 -15.33 8.22
CA TRP A 248 0.24 -16.62 8.90
C TRP A 248 -1.04 -16.66 9.73
N GLN A 249 -1.34 -15.58 10.43
CA GLN A 249 -2.58 -15.46 11.19
C GLN A 249 -3.80 -15.62 10.29
N ARG A 250 -3.80 -14.93 9.15
CA ARG A 250 -4.95 -14.89 8.27
C ARG A 250 -5.14 -16.18 7.47
N ILE A 251 -4.07 -16.78 6.95
CA ILE A 251 -4.17 -18.03 6.20
C ILE A 251 -4.73 -19.17 7.06
N ILE A 252 -4.37 -19.24 8.33
CA ILE A 252 -4.87 -20.27 9.26
C ILE A 252 -6.31 -19.93 9.69
N SER A 253 -6.60 -18.69 10.04
CA SER A 253 -7.95 -18.30 10.48
C SER A 253 -8.99 -18.42 9.38
N ASN A 254 -8.61 -18.23 8.12
CA ASN A 254 -9.51 -18.37 6.98
C ASN A 254 -10.07 -19.80 6.76
N GLN A 255 -9.48 -20.82 7.38
CA GLN A 255 -9.95 -22.19 7.30
C GLN A 255 -11.22 -22.43 8.14
N PHE A 256 -11.59 -21.51 9.00
CA PHE A 256 -12.69 -21.66 9.93
C PHE A 256 -13.80 -20.64 9.69
N SER A 257 -15.06 -21.10 9.83
CA SER A 257 -16.26 -20.25 9.69
C SER A 257 -16.80 -19.77 11.05
N SER A 258 -16.50 -20.49 12.14
CA SER A 258 -16.92 -20.11 13.49
C SER A 258 -16.03 -18.99 14.01
N LYS A 259 -16.64 -17.88 14.49
CA LYS A 259 -15.90 -16.72 15.06
C LYS A 259 -14.98 -17.14 16.23
N THR A 260 -15.38 -18.11 17.04
CA THR A 260 -14.56 -18.63 18.15
C THR A 260 -13.35 -19.38 17.61
N MET A 261 -13.55 -20.28 16.65
CA MET A 261 -12.46 -21.04 16.03
C MET A 261 -11.53 -20.12 15.22
N GLU A 262 -12.08 -19.12 14.52
CA GLU A 262 -11.29 -18.11 13.82
C GLU A 262 -10.33 -17.37 14.78
N ARG A 263 -10.80 -16.97 15.97
CA ARG A 263 -9.95 -16.33 17.00
C ARG A 263 -8.85 -17.26 17.51
N VAL A 264 -9.16 -18.51 17.80
CA VAL A 264 -8.15 -19.50 18.22
C VAL A 264 -7.14 -19.74 17.11
N ALA A 265 -7.60 -19.92 15.88
CA ALA A 265 -6.77 -20.10 14.71
C ALA A 265 -5.86 -18.88 14.43
N PHE A 266 -6.34 -17.68 14.72
CA PHE A 266 -5.54 -16.46 14.62
C PHE A 266 -4.37 -16.45 15.62
N ILE A 267 -4.58 -16.97 16.83
CA ILE A 267 -3.51 -17.15 17.84
C ILE A 267 -2.51 -18.22 17.37
N ILE A 268 -3.03 -19.35 16.84
CA ILE A 268 -2.15 -20.40 16.28
C ILE A 268 -1.30 -19.82 15.14
N GLY A 269 -1.89 -19.02 14.26
CA GLY A 269 -1.17 -18.32 13.19
C GLY A 269 -0.07 -17.40 13.73
N TRP A 270 -0.29 -16.76 14.86
CA TRP A 270 0.74 -15.98 15.54
C TRP A 270 1.92 -16.87 16.00
N ILE A 271 1.64 -18.04 16.58
CA ILE A 271 2.67 -19.01 16.99
C ILE A 271 3.46 -19.50 15.77
N VAL A 272 2.76 -19.86 14.68
CA VAL A 272 3.39 -20.30 13.42
C VAL A 272 4.27 -19.20 12.82
N SER A 273 3.89 -17.93 12.96
CA SER A 273 4.70 -16.81 12.46
C SER A 273 6.07 -16.67 13.11
N ILE A 274 6.27 -17.22 14.31
CA ILE A 274 7.53 -17.08 15.05
C ILE A 274 8.69 -17.75 14.29
N PRO A 275 8.67 -19.06 13.99
CA PRO A 275 9.74 -19.69 13.22
C PRO A 275 9.80 -19.14 11.78
N MET A 276 8.69 -18.78 11.15
CA MET A 276 8.68 -18.21 9.80
C MET A 276 9.40 -16.86 9.75
N SER A 277 9.35 -16.08 10.83
CA SER A 277 10.03 -14.79 10.91
C SER A 277 11.56 -14.89 10.73
N ILE A 278 12.16 -16.06 11.00
CA ILE A 278 13.60 -16.28 10.78
C ILE A 278 13.93 -16.11 9.29
N ILE A 279 13.08 -16.65 8.41
CA ILE A 279 13.27 -16.57 6.95
C ILE A 279 12.81 -15.22 6.43
N GLU A 280 11.67 -14.73 6.91
CA GLU A 280 11.04 -13.47 6.44
C GLU A 280 11.85 -12.24 6.86
N ASN A 281 12.64 -12.32 7.94
CA ASN A 281 13.53 -11.25 8.36
C ASN A 281 14.87 -11.22 7.59
N ILE A 282 15.14 -12.21 6.74
CA ILE A 282 16.22 -12.11 5.75
C ILE A 282 15.80 -11.11 4.69
N ASP A 283 16.75 -10.26 4.29
CA ASP A 283 16.48 -9.19 3.31
C ASP A 283 15.78 -9.74 2.05
N HIS A 284 14.80 -8.97 1.54
CA HIS A 284 13.91 -9.28 0.43
C HIS A 284 12.79 -10.31 0.68
N ASN A 285 12.77 -11.03 1.80
CA ASN A 285 11.81 -12.09 2.05
C ASN A 285 10.51 -11.64 2.74
N GLY A 286 10.45 -10.43 3.28
CA GLY A 286 9.26 -9.92 3.98
C GLY A 286 8.08 -9.68 3.05
N SER A 287 6.86 -9.78 3.61
CA SER A 287 5.59 -9.67 2.89
C SER A 287 5.27 -8.27 2.34
N ALA A 288 5.96 -7.24 2.81
CA ALA A 288 5.89 -5.90 2.27
C ALA A 288 7.30 -5.33 2.19
N TYR A 289 7.52 -4.39 1.28
CA TYR A 289 8.73 -3.58 1.27
C TYR A 289 8.41 -2.10 1.41
N THR A 290 9.32 -1.38 2.04
CA THR A 290 9.35 0.08 2.09
C THR A 290 10.61 0.56 1.38
N ALA A 291 10.46 1.48 0.43
CA ALA A 291 11.55 2.05 -0.34
C ALA A 291 11.48 3.57 -0.37
N VAL A 292 12.63 4.22 -0.27
CA VAL A 292 12.80 5.67 -0.39
C VAL A 292 13.63 5.98 -1.60
N TYR A 293 13.09 6.84 -2.46
CA TYR A 293 13.71 7.29 -3.68
C TYR A 293 13.95 8.80 -3.61
N LYS A 294 15.18 9.23 -3.90
CA LYS A 294 15.58 10.63 -3.85
C LYS A 294 15.75 11.18 -5.26
N LYS A 295 15.11 12.33 -5.53
CA LYS A 295 15.26 13.02 -6.80
C LYS A 295 16.69 13.57 -6.94
N SER A 296 17.32 13.30 -8.07
CA SER A 296 18.61 13.89 -8.41
C SER A 296 18.52 15.43 -8.42
N LYS A 297 19.61 16.10 -8.06
CA LYS A 297 19.66 17.57 -8.02
C LYS A 297 19.60 18.18 -9.41
#